data_c84e74e82f8ef6fef9e75141e5c3ce6a
#
_entry.id   c84e74e82f8ef6fef9e75141e5c3ce6a
#
_cell.length_a   1.000
_cell.length_b   1.000
_cell.length_c   1.000
_cell.angle_alpha   90.00
_cell.angle_beta   90.00
_cell.angle_gamma   90.00
#
_symmetry.space_group_name_H-M   'P 1'
#
loop_
_entity.id
_entity.type
_entity.pdbx_description
1 polymer ?
#
loop_
_entity_poly.entity_id
_entity_poly.type
_entity_poly.pdbx_seq_one_letter_code
_entity_poly.pdbx_strand_id
1 'polypeptide(L)'
;MELRIHAFLGLALALVLTGPGQAADKRPQVIKQFPLDERTVYEIPIGPDVPTTLMFPSALTAIEGANVSANPDTPAPVLLAYTPGRYFFSVRAVDPDAKAAVNVVWKNRTFVLRFFTSKEPYASVTFYDDALAGRSASLQRRVTPEVLLGLLDRAKSFRIVAQQYPEAVQQIEHAAPGDVTLYKDFRVTVEEVFRFDPEDTLVFKLKLENAGDSEVIYQPQRLAARIGQNVYHASIADASGIIPPQATTTGYFAITGTPHGGRANLSIKNRVSVIVPRVERDTQLVLTE
;
A
#
# COMPACT_ATOMS: atom_id res chain seq x y z
N MET A 1 68.67 23.52 -64.82
CA MET A 1 67.24 23.84 -65.02
C MET A 1 66.47 22.87 -64.15
N GLU A 2 66.16 23.36 -62.98
CA GLU A 2 65.60 22.48 -61.89
C GLU A 2 64.09 22.47 -61.97
N LEU A 3 63.49 21.29 -61.89
CA LEU A 3 62.06 21.11 -61.82
C LEU A 3 61.71 20.45 -60.48
N ARG A 4 61.21 21.26 -59.58
CA ARG A 4 60.73 20.79 -58.24
C ARG A 4 59.35 20.24 -58.41
N ILE A 5 59.18 18.93 -58.06
CA ILE A 5 57.90 18.23 -57.94
C ILE A 5 57.48 18.31 -56.48
N HIS A 6 56.35 18.99 -56.21
CA HIS A 6 55.71 18.99 -54.89
C HIS A 6 54.74 17.83 -54.81
N ALA A 7 54.98 16.87 -53.87
CA ALA A 7 54.08 15.82 -53.56
C ALA A 7 52.99 16.31 -52.59
N PHE A 8 51.77 16.34 -53.06
CA PHE A 8 50.56 16.54 -52.16
C PHE A 8 50.15 15.23 -51.51
N LEU A 9 50.30 15.19 -50.20
CA LEU A 9 49.83 14.09 -49.36
C LEU A 9 48.35 14.37 -49.03
N GLY A 10 47.43 13.66 -49.71
CA GLY A 10 46.01 13.73 -49.46
C GLY A 10 45.63 12.86 -48.25
N LEU A 11 45.25 13.54 -47.13
CA LEU A 11 44.72 12.89 -45.95
C LEU A 11 43.22 12.59 -46.16
N ALA A 12 42.87 11.34 -46.43
CA ALA A 12 41.48 10.89 -46.51
C ALA A 12 40.89 10.72 -45.11
N LEU A 13 40.05 11.69 -44.72
CA LEU A 13 39.29 11.64 -43.46
C LEU A 13 38.06 10.71 -43.65
N ALA A 14 38.13 9.47 -43.16
CA ALA A 14 37.01 8.56 -43.14
C ALA A 14 35.97 9.01 -42.08
N LEU A 15 34.87 9.59 -42.53
CA LEU A 15 33.72 9.98 -41.71
C LEU A 15 32.94 8.70 -41.40
N VAL A 16 33.12 8.14 -40.21
CA VAL A 16 32.29 7.05 -39.69
C VAL A 16 30.94 7.66 -39.31
N LEU A 17 29.93 7.48 -40.16
CA LEU A 17 28.54 7.73 -39.87
C LEU A 17 28.03 6.69 -38.86
N THR A 18 28.14 6.97 -37.55
CA THR A 18 27.36 6.26 -36.52
C THR A 18 25.89 6.66 -36.71
N GLY A 19 25.11 5.81 -37.37
CA GLY A 19 23.65 5.97 -37.41
C GLY A 19 23.08 6.03 -36.01
N PRO A 20 22.03 6.84 -35.77
CA PRO A 20 21.36 6.85 -34.49
C PRO A 20 20.79 5.45 -34.26
N GLY A 21 21.30 4.77 -33.23
CA GLY A 21 20.71 3.54 -32.74
C GLY A 21 19.23 3.81 -32.48
N GLN A 22 18.36 3.10 -33.18
CA GLN A 22 16.93 3.10 -32.90
C GLN A 22 16.74 2.71 -31.42
N ALA A 23 16.53 3.70 -30.57
CA ALA A 23 15.99 3.47 -29.23
C ALA A 23 14.65 2.77 -29.45
N ALA A 24 14.56 1.49 -29.06
CA ALA A 24 13.31 0.76 -29.08
C ALA A 24 12.29 1.60 -28.31
N ASP A 25 11.26 2.04 -29.01
CA ASP A 25 10.15 2.83 -28.48
C ASP A 25 9.48 1.99 -27.37
N LYS A 26 9.92 2.20 -26.12
CA LYS A 26 9.31 1.54 -24.96
C LYS A 26 7.96 2.19 -24.74
N ARG A 27 6.96 1.73 -25.48
CA ARG A 27 5.56 2.12 -25.24
C ARG A 27 5.22 1.86 -23.78
N PRO A 28 4.59 2.84 -23.08
CA PRO A 28 4.20 2.65 -21.70
C PRO A 28 3.25 1.46 -21.60
N GLN A 29 3.61 0.47 -20.76
CA GLN A 29 2.77 -0.70 -20.53
C GLN A 29 1.51 -0.27 -19.80
N VAL A 30 0.34 -0.68 -20.30
CA VAL A 30 -0.94 -0.28 -19.72
C VAL A 30 -1.29 -1.18 -18.55
N ILE A 31 -1.49 -0.57 -17.39
CA ILE A 31 -2.03 -1.23 -16.18
C ILE A 31 -3.49 -0.80 -16.02
N LYS A 32 -4.40 -1.76 -15.84
CA LYS A 32 -5.84 -1.52 -15.66
C LYS A 32 -6.34 -2.06 -14.34
N GLN A 33 -7.40 -1.42 -13.84
CA GLN A 33 -8.12 -1.87 -12.66
C GLN A 33 -9.61 -1.97 -12.99
N PHE A 34 -10.26 -3.06 -12.57
CA PHE A 34 -11.68 -3.30 -12.79
C PHE A 34 -12.37 -3.71 -11.49
N PRO A 35 -13.58 -3.20 -11.22
CA PRO A 35 -14.42 -3.75 -10.18
C PRO A 35 -14.92 -5.13 -10.59
N LEU A 36 -15.04 -6.07 -9.63
CA LEU A 36 -15.60 -7.39 -9.86
C LEU A 36 -17.14 -7.32 -9.91
N ASP A 37 -17.71 -7.52 -11.09
CA ASP A 37 -19.14 -7.64 -11.32
C ASP A 37 -19.44 -8.92 -12.14
N GLU A 38 -20.24 -9.82 -11.60
CA GLU A 38 -20.63 -11.10 -12.24
C GLU A 38 -21.45 -10.91 -13.53
N ARG A 39 -22.03 -9.73 -13.72
CA ARG A 39 -22.83 -9.38 -14.89
C ARG A 39 -22.01 -8.78 -16.03
N THR A 40 -20.72 -8.57 -15.79
CA THR A 40 -19.79 -7.95 -16.74
C THR A 40 -18.89 -8.99 -17.36
N VAL A 41 -18.77 -8.96 -18.69
CA VAL A 41 -17.73 -9.69 -19.42
C VAL A 41 -16.55 -8.75 -19.62
N TYR A 42 -15.38 -9.12 -19.08
CA TYR A 42 -14.17 -8.31 -19.18
C TYR A 42 -13.42 -8.62 -20.46
N GLU A 43 -13.30 -7.65 -21.32
CA GLU A 43 -12.52 -7.72 -22.57
C GLU A 43 -11.08 -7.26 -22.28
N ILE A 44 -10.12 -8.20 -22.42
CA ILE A 44 -8.73 -7.99 -22.01
C ILE A 44 -7.81 -8.20 -23.21
N PRO A 45 -7.19 -7.11 -23.73
CA PRO A 45 -6.21 -7.19 -24.78
C PRO A 45 -4.91 -7.81 -24.26
N ILE A 46 -4.43 -8.83 -24.96
CA ILE A 46 -3.20 -9.55 -24.66
C ILE A 46 -2.22 -9.50 -25.84
N GLY A 47 -0.95 -9.79 -25.60
CA GLY A 47 0.08 -9.79 -26.64
C GLY A 47 0.92 -11.06 -26.64
N PRO A 48 1.72 -11.29 -27.71
CA PRO A 48 2.62 -12.42 -27.77
C PRO A 48 3.92 -12.20 -26.99
N ASP A 49 4.38 -10.97 -26.88
CA ASP A 49 5.72 -10.65 -26.36
C ASP A 49 5.74 -10.43 -24.84
N VAL A 50 4.62 -9.98 -24.29
CA VAL A 50 4.50 -9.64 -22.87
C VAL A 50 3.31 -10.38 -22.25
N PRO A 51 3.52 -11.16 -21.18
CA PRO A 51 2.41 -11.79 -20.48
C PRO A 51 1.58 -10.72 -19.75
N THR A 52 0.26 -10.86 -19.82
CA THR A 52 -0.68 -10.07 -19.02
C THR A 52 -0.94 -10.79 -17.71
N THR A 53 -0.62 -10.15 -16.59
CA THR A 53 -0.90 -10.68 -15.24
C THR A 53 -2.23 -10.19 -14.73
N LEU A 54 -3.11 -11.10 -14.31
CA LEU A 54 -4.43 -10.82 -13.78
C LEU A 54 -4.45 -11.13 -12.29
N MET A 55 -4.70 -10.14 -11.45
CA MET A 55 -4.69 -10.24 -9.98
C MET A 55 -6.09 -10.08 -9.42
N PHE A 56 -6.44 -10.93 -8.45
CA PHE A 56 -7.71 -10.92 -7.73
C PHE A 56 -7.46 -10.59 -6.24
N PRO A 57 -8.49 -10.18 -5.48
CA PRO A 57 -8.31 -9.76 -4.08
C PRO A 57 -7.83 -10.87 -3.13
N SER A 58 -8.05 -12.14 -3.47
CA SER A 58 -7.59 -13.29 -2.71
C SER A 58 -7.51 -14.53 -3.61
N ALA A 59 -7.09 -15.68 -3.06
CA ALA A 59 -6.90 -16.93 -3.78
C ALA A 59 -8.13 -17.32 -4.62
N LEU A 60 -7.86 -17.80 -5.84
CA LEU A 60 -8.86 -18.29 -6.78
C LEU A 60 -9.24 -19.73 -6.44
N THR A 61 -10.50 -20.06 -6.63
CA THR A 61 -11.02 -21.41 -6.40
C THR A 61 -10.79 -22.30 -7.64
N ALA A 62 -11.09 -21.77 -8.82
CA ALA A 62 -10.91 -22.47 -10.10
C ALA A 62 -10.73 -21.49 -11.25
N ILE A 63 -10.10 -21.96 -12.32
CA ILE A 63 -10.06 -21.31 -13.63
C ILE A 63 -10.35 -22.37 -14.68
N GLU A 64 -11.35 -22.12 -15.53
CA GLU A 64 -11.74 -22.98 -16.63
C GLU A 64 -11.93 -22.13 -17.88
N GLY A 65 -11.55 -22.65 -19.04
CA GLY A 65 -11.64 -21.84 -20.24
C GLY A 65 -11.63 -22.62 -21.54
N ALA A 66 -12.02 -21.92 -22.59
CA ALA A 66 -11.94 -22.39 -23.97
C ALA A 66 -10.81 -21.66 -24.71
N ASN A 67 -10.12 -22.37 -25.57
CA ASN A 67 -8.99 -21.88 -26.37
C ASN A 67 -7.78 -21.43 -25.50
N VAL A 68 -7.62 -22.03 -24.35
CA VAL A 68 -6.47 -21.83 -23.44
C VAL A 68 -5.79 -23.15 -23.14
N SER A 69 -4.47 -23.13 -22.97
CA SER A 69 -3.70 -24.27 -22.49
C SER A 69 -2.71 -23.83 -21.41
N ALA A 70 -2.53 -24.66 -20.40
CA ALA A 70 -1.46 -24.50 -19.42
C ALA A 70 -0.14 -25.14 -19.90
N ASN A 71 -0.21 -26.03 -20.89
CA ASN A 71 0.95 -26.73 -21.46
C ASN A 71 1.32 -26.07 -22.79
N PRO A 72 2.57 -25.58 -22.95
CA PRO A 72 3.06 -25.02 -24.23
C PRO A 72 3.00 -25.98 -25.39
N ASP A 73 3.10 -27.31 -25.14
CA ASP A 73 3.07 -28.34 -26.16
C ASP A 73 1.66 -28.71 -26.66
N THR A 74 0.63 -28.20 -25.97
CA THR A 74 -0.76 -28.41 -26.39
C THR A 74 -1.20 -27.21 -27.25
N PRO A 75 -1.61 -27.44 -28.51
CA PRO A 75 -2.04 -26.32 -29.38
C PRO A 75 -3.23 -25.57 -28.78
N ALA A 76 -2.99 -24.32 -28.43
CA ALA A 76 -4.05 -23.38 -28.01
C ALA A 76 -3.62 -21.95 -28.36
N PRO A 77 -4.53 -21.09 -28.82
CA PRO A 77 -4.19 -19.72 -29.20
C PRO A 77 -3.72 -18.85 -28.02
N VAL A 78 -4.04 -19.24 -26.78
CA VAL A 78 -3.62 -18.53 -25.56
C VAL A 78 -2.99 -19.49 -24.56
N LEU A 79 -1.80 -19.16 -24.08
CA LEU A 79 -1.19 -19.82 -22.93
C LEU A 79 -1.66 -19.17 -21.63
N LEU A 80 -2.04 -20.02 -20.66
CA LEU A 80 -2.47 -19.61 -19.33
C LEU A 80 -1.59 -20.27 -18.27
N ALA A 81 -0.90 -19.49 -17.47
CA ALA A 81 -0.07 -19.96 -16.36
C ALA A 81 -0.78 -19.68 -15.04
N TYR A 82 -1.27 -20.73 -14.39
CA TYR A 82 -1.94 -20.68 -13.10
C TYR A 82 -1.47 -21.80 -12.19
N THR A 83 -1.24 -21.48 -10.93
CA THR A 83 -0.99 -22.44 -9.87
C THR A 83 -2.17 -22.42 -8.89
N PRO A 84 -2.85 -23.54 -8.62
CA PRO A 84 -3.96 -23.60 -7.69
C PRO A 84 -3.65 -22.95 -6.34
N GLY A 85 -4.61 -22.19 -5.80
CA GLY A 85 -4.47 -21.48 -4.53
C GLY A 85 -3.79 -20.11 -4.64
N ARG A 86 -3.29 -19.71 -5.81
CA ARG A 86 -2.81 -18.34 -6.02
C ARG A 86 -3.96 -17.38 -6.28
N TYR A 87 -3.72 -16.11 -5.98
CA TYR A 87 -4.67 -15.01 -6.23
C TYR A 87 -4.47 -14.34 -7.60
N PHE A 88 -3.54 -14.85 -8.40
CA PHE A 88 -3.25 -14.34 -9.74
C PHE A 88 -2.95 -15.47 -10.71
N PHE A 89 -3.06 -15.15 -11.98
CA PHE A 89 -2.59 -15.96 -13.11
C PHE A 89 -2.11 -15.04 -14.23
N SER A 90 -1.36 -15.61 -15.20
CA SER A 90 -0.88 -14.87 -16.34
C SER A 90 -1.35 -15.51 -17.63
N VAL A 91 -1.60 -14.69 -18.65
CA VAL A 91 -1.97 -15.12 -20.00
C VAL A 91 -1.08 -14.47 -21.03
N ARG A 92 -0.85 -15.17 -22.14
CA ARG A 92 -0.09 -14.69 -23.28
C ARG A 92 -0.71 -15.21 -24.57
N ALA A 93 -0.82 -14.37 -25.59
CA ALA A 93 -1.21 -14.82 -26.92
C ALA A 93 -0.08 -15.69 -27.54
N VAL A 94 -0.47 -16.76 -28.24
CA VAL A 94 0.44 -17.56 -29.07
C VAL A 94 0.23 -17.20 -30.53
N ASP A 95 -1.03 -17.06 -30.93
CA ASP A 95 -1.41 -16.73 -32.29
C ASP A 95 -1.64 -15.21 -32.47
N PRO A 96 -1.37 -14.67 -33.67
CA PRO A 96 -1.60 -13.27 -33.98
C PRO A 96 -3.07 -12.81 -33.79
N ASP A 97 -4.03 -13.72 -34.03
CA ASP A 97 -5.46 -13.48 -33.92
C ASP A 97 -6.09 -14.26 -32.76
N ALA A 98 -5.33 -14.49 -31.70
CA ALA A 98 -5.77 -15.28 -30.56
C ALA A 98 -7.05 -14.71 -29.94
N LYS A 99 -8.02 -15.61 -29.69
CA LYS A 99 -9.24 -15.34 -28.93
C LYS A 99 -9.49 -16.51 -27.98
N ALA A 100 -9.75 -16.16 -26.72
CA ALA A 100 -10.05 -17.13 -25.69
C ALA A 100 -11.09 -16.59 -24.72
N ALA A 101 -11.76 -17.47 -24.01
CA ALA A 101 -12.66 -17.12 -22.93
C ALA A 101 -12.32 -17.98 -21.70
N VAL A 102 -12.30 -17.35 -20.53
CA VAL A 102 -11.98 -17.99 -19.27
C VAL A 102 -13.01 -17.60 -18.21
N ASN A 103 -13.51 -18.58 -17.49
CA ASN A 103 -14.32 -18.44 -16.31
C ASN A 103 -13.41 -18.54 -15.09
N VAL A 104 -13.40 -17.49 -14.27
CA VAL A 104 -12.65 -17.48 -13.03
C VAL A 104 -13.62 -17.56 -11.87
N VAL A 105 -13.43 -18.56 -11.00
CA VAL A 105 -14.24 -18.74 -9.78
C VAL A 105 -13.49 -18.17 -8.59
N TRP A 106 -14.10 -17.18 -7.95
CA TRP A 106 -13.59 -16.53 -6.75
C TRP A 106 -14.71 -16.32 -5.74
N LYS A 107 -14.56 -16.82 -4.50
CA LYS A 107 -15.58 -16.76 -3.43
C LYS A 107 -16.97 -17.22 -3.89
N ASN A 108 -17.05 -18.36 -4.57
CA ASN A 108 -18.28 -18.94 -5.15
C ASN A 108 -19.00 -18.04 -6.17
N ARG A 109 -18.29 -17.06 -6.73
CA ARG A 109 -18.79 -16.18 -7.80
C ARG A 109 -17.96 -16.46 -9.06
N THR A 110 -18.62 -16.39 -10.23
CA THR A 110 -17.97 -16.65 -11.52
C THR A 110 -17.84 -15.35 -12.30
N PHE A 111 -16.64 -15.08 -12.81
CA PHE A 111 -16.32 -13.91 -13.62
C PHE A 111 -15.83 -14.36 -14.98
N VAL A 112 -16.39 -13.75 -16.03
CA VAL A 112 -16.08 -14.12 -17.43
C VAL A 112 -15.06 -13.14 -17.99
N LEU A 113 -13.91 -13.68 -18.43
CA LEU A 113 -12.85 -12.91 -19.06
C LEU A 113 -12.72 -13.37 -20.52
N ARG A 114 -12.69 -12.42 -21.45
CA ARG A 114 -12.39 -12.65 -22.86
C ARG A 114 -11.06 -12.04 -23.21
N PHE A 115 -10.19 -12.84 -23.79
CA PHE A 115 -8.89 -12.43 -24.27
C PHE A 115 -8.89 -12.29 -25.78
N PHE A 116 -8.23 -11.26 -26.27
CA PHE A 116 -7.99 -11.05 -27.70
C PHE A 116 -6.63 -10.39 -27.92
N THR A 117 -5.98 -10.74 -29.04
CA THR A 117 -4.69 -10.14 -29.38
C THR A 117 -4.84 -8.68 -29.77
N SER A 118 -3.95 -7.82 -29.25
CA SER A 118 -3.92 -6.39 -29.51
C SER A 118 -2.49 -5.90 -29.68
N LYS A 119 -2.31 -4.82 -30.43
CA LYS A 119 -1.04 -4.07 -30.53
C LYS A 119 -0.69 -3.32 -29.25
N GLU A 120 -1.70 -3.08 -28.38
CA GLU A 120 -1.57 -2.41 -27.10
C GLU A 120 -2.09 -3.32 -25.97
N PRO A 121 -1.37 -4.41 -25.65
CA PRO A 121 -1.79 -5.34 -24.62
C PRO A 121 -1.67 -4.70 -23.23
N TYR A 122 -2.50 -5.17 -22.30
CA TYR A 122 -2.31 -4.82 -20.90
C TYR A 122 -1.15 -5.60 -20.32
N ALA A 123 -0.28 -4.95 -19.54
CA ALA A 123 0.77 -5.62 -18.78
C ALA A 123 0.22 -6.26 -17.52
N SER A 124 -0.74 -5.59 -16.89
CA SER A 124 -1.38 -6.08 -15.67
C SER A 124 -2.83 -5.60 -15.59
N VAL A 125 -3.67 -6.47 -15.02
CA VAL A 125 -5.06 -6.19 -14.67
C VAL A 125 -5.27 -6.55 -13.21
N THR A 126 -5.71 -5.59 -12.41
CA THR A 126 -6.07 -5.82 -11.02
C THR A 126 -7.58 -5.75 -10.86
N PHE A 127 -8.17 -6.84 -10.41
CA PHE A 127 -9.58 -6.87 -10.03
C PHE A 127 -9.72 -6.52 -8.56
N TYR A 128 -10.72 -5.68 -8.23
CA TYR A 128 -11.05 -5.35 -6.86
C TYR A 128 -12.53 -5.62 -6.56
N ASP A 129 -12.82 -6.03 -5.34
CA ASP A 129 -14.21 -6.25 -4.91
C ASP A 129 -14.84 -4.90 -4.61
N ASP A 130 -15.81 -4.49 -5.43
CA ASP A 130 -16.47 -3.18 -5.31
C ASP A 130 -17.23 -3.05 -3.98
N ALA A 131 -17.70 -4.17 -3.44
CA ALA A 131 -18.28 -4.19 -2.09
C ALA A 131 -17.25 -3.82 -1.01
N LEU A 132 -15.97 -4.17 -1.23
CA LEU A 132 -14.85 -3.74 -0.38
C LEU A 132 -14.36 -2.34 -0.77
N ALA A 133 -14.29 -2.03 -2.06
CA ALA A 133 -13.89 -0.71 -2.56
C ALA A 133 -14.92 0.36 -2.25
N GLY A 134 -16.21 0.05 -2.38
CA GLY A 134 -17.30 0.92 -1.96
C GLY A 134 -17.28 1.22 -0.46
N ARG A 135 -16.93 0.21 0.36
CA ARG A 135 -16.69 0.40 1.80
C ARG A 135 -15.43 1.22 2.06
N SER A 136 -14.34 0.98 1.33
CA SER A 136 -13.08 1.75 1.46
C SER A 136 -13.26 3.18 0.98
N ALA A 137 -13.91 3.41 -0.16
CA ALA A 137 -14.20 4.75 -0.66
C ALA A 137 -15.23 5.48 0.21
N SER A 138 -16.17 4.77 0.86
CA SER A 138 -17.09 5.35 1.85
C SER A 138 -16.39 5.66 3.15
N LEU A 139 -15.38 4.87 3.56
CA LEU A 139 -14.53 5.16 4.70
C LEU A 139 -13.63 6.38 4.44
N GLN A 140 -12.95 6.43 3.29
CA GLN A 140 -12.12 7.58 2.92
C GLN A 140 -12.92 8.87 2.78
N ARG A 141 -14.19 8.80 2.35
CA ARG A 141 -15.10 9.96 2.35
C ARG A 141 -15.67 10.31 3.72
N ARG A 142 -15.72 9.35 4.65
CA ARG A 142 -16.23 9.55 6.01
C ARG A 142 -15.18 10.00 7.00
N VAL A 143 -13.90 9.70 6.74
CA VAL A 143 -12.80 10.02 7.66
C VAL A 143 -12.02 11.21 7.09
N THR A 144 -12.55 12.40 7.35
CA THR A 144 -11.87 13.68 7.07
C THR A 144 -11.00 14.08 8.27
N PRO A 145 -10.07 15.03 8.11
CA PRO A 145 -9.30 15.56 9.23
C PRO A 145 -10.19 16.07 10.39
N GLU A 146 -11.31 16.68 10.09
CA GLU A 146 -12.27 17.18 11.08
C GLU A 146 -12.92 16.03 11.86
N VAL A 147 -13.25 14.93 11.17
CA VAL A 147 -13.77 13.74 11.83
C VAL A 147 -12.71 13.15 12.76
N LEU A 148 -11.44 13.03 12.31
CA LEU A 148 -10.34 12.50 13.13
C LEU A 148 -10.10 13.36 14.38
N LEU A 149 -10.13 14.69 14.25
CA LEU A 149 -10.06 15.61 15.39
C LEU A 149 -11.21 15.36 16.35
N GLY A 150 -12.44 15.24 15.84
CA GLY A 150 -13.62 14.93 16.65
C GLY A 150 -13.50 13.60 17.39
N LEU A 151 -12.90 12.56 16.78
CA LEU A 151 -12.66 11.26 17.45
C LEU A 151 -11.61 11.39 18.56
N LEU A 152 -10.54 12.16 18.36
CA LEU A 152 -9.57 12.47 19.41
C LEU A 152 -10.22 13.20 20.60
N ASP A 153 -11.05 14.20 20.35
CA ASP A 153 -11.73 14.97 21.39
C ASP A 153 -12.74 14.10 22.17
N ARG A 154 -13.45 13.21 21.46
CA ARG A 154 -14.33 12.21 22.11
C ARG A 154 -13.55 11.23 22.98
N ALA A 155 -12.38 10.78 22.54
CA ALA A 155 -11.51 9.91 23.34
C ALA A 155 -10.97 10.63 24.59
N LYS A 156 -10.55 11.90 24.46
CA LYS A 156 -10.08 12.72 25.58
C LYS A 156 -11.17 13.00 26.62
N SER A 157 -12.38 13.26 26.17
CA SER A 157 -13.53 13.57 27.05
C SER A 157 -14.28 12.32 27.52
N PHE A 158 -13.90 11.12 27.05
CA PHE A 158 -14.66 9.88 27.27
C PHE A 158 -15.04 9.64 28.71
N ARG A 159 -14.12 9.79 29.67
CA ARG A 159 -14.39 9.51 31.09
C ARG A 159 -15.42 10.48 31.67
N ILE A 160 -15.35 11.75 31.31
CA ILE A 160 -16.29 12.78 31.78
C ILE A 160 -17.67 12.51 31.17
N VAL A 161 -17.72 12.28 29.87
CA VAL A 161 -18.98 12.03 29.16
C VAL A 161 -19.61 10.72 29.63
N ALA A 162 -18.83 9.65 29.86
CA ALA A 162 -19.33 8.38 30.34
C ALA A 162 -19.96 8.47 31.76
N GLN A 163 -19.46 9.40 32.60
CA GLN A 163 -20.03 9.65 33.92
C GLN A 163 -21.31 10.45 33.87
N GLN A 164 -21.40 11.45 32.99
CA GLN A 164 -22.53 12.38 32.91
C GLN A 164 -23.62 11.92 31.94
N TYR A 165 -23.21 11.32 30.82
CA TYR A 165 -24.07 10.95 29.69
C TYR A 165 -23.67 9.58 29.15
N PRO A 166 -23.88 8.49 29.91
CA PRO A 166 -23.40 7.14 29.53
C PRO A 166 -23.95 6.66 28.19
N GLU A 167 -25.15 7.09 27.79
CA GLU A 167 -25.74 6.76 26.51
C GLU A 167 -24.95 7.34 25.31
N ALA A 168 -24.26 8.46 25.49
CA ALA A 168 -23.48 9.11 24.42
C ALA A 168 -22.21 8.34 24.04
N VAL A 169 -21.78 7.41 24.89
CA VAL A 169 -20.54 6.63 24.68
C VAL A 169 -20.78 5.14 24.43
N GLN A 170 -22.04 4.70 24.38
CA GLN A 170 -22.40 3.27 24.23
C GLN A 170 -21.83 2.62 22.95
N GLN A 171 -21.58 3.42 21.90
CA GLN A 171 -21.02 2.94 20.63
C GLN A 171 -19.49 2.99 20.60
N ILE A 172 -18.84 3.41 21.67
CA ILE A 172 -17.38 3.48 21.77
C ILE A 172 -16.91 2.28 22.58
N GLU A 173 -16.22 1.34 21.94
CA GLU A 173 -15.53 0.29 22.68
C GLU A 173 -14.29 0.91 23.35
N HIS A 174 -14.06 0.54 24.61
CA HIS A 174 -12.96 1.07 25.41
C HIS A 174 -12.25 -0.05 26.17
N ALA A 175 -10.93 0.04 26.25
CA ALA A 175 -10.10 -0.83 27.07
C ALA A 175 -8.90 -0.06 27.65
N ALA A 176 -8.36 -0.56 28.74
CA ALA A 176 -7.13 -0.08 29.37
C ALA A 176 -6.10 -1.24 29.40
N PRO A 177 -5.42 -1.53 28.27
CA PRO A 177 -4.56 -2.71 28.15
C PRO A 177 -3.30 -2.64 29.01
N GLY A 178 -2.76 -1.45 29.24
CA GLY A 178 -1.50 -1.26 29.97
C GLY A 178 -0.26 -1.79 29.23
N ASP A 179 -0.34 -1.98 27.93
CA ASP A 179 0.79 -2.47 27.12
C ASP A 179 1.96 -1.48 27.20
N VAL A 180 3.17 -1.98 27.49
CA VAL A 180 4.37 -1.18 27.67
C VAL A 180 5.36 -1.46 26.55
N THR A 181 5.88 -0.40 25.93
CA THR A 181 7.02 -0.43 25.01
C THR A 181 8.20 0.26 25.67
N LEU A 182 9.30 -0.48 25.84
CA LEU A 182 10.53 0.03 26.48
C LEU A 182 11.49 0.55 25.43
N TYR A 183 11.99 1.75 25.64
CA TYR A 183 13.11 2.36 24.94
C TYR A 183 14.31 2.50 25.90
N LYS A 184 15.47 2.81 25.37
CA LYS A 184 16.70 2.93 26.18
C LYS A 184 16.56 3.91 27.34
N ASP A 185 15.94 5.08 27.08
CA ASP A 185 15.91 6.22 27.99
C ASP A 185 14.50 6.55 28.50
N PHE A 186 13.46 6.01 27.86
CA PHE A 186 12.07 6.28 28.19
C PHE A 186 11.20 5.04 27.97
N ARG A 187 9.99 5.08 28.47
CA ARG A 187 8.97 4.06 28.22
C ARG A 187 7.66 4.68 27.77
N VAL A 188 6.93 3.90 27.01
CA VAL A 188 5.59 4.28 26.53
C VAL A 188 4.59 3.23 26.99
N THR A 189 3.55 3.67 27.69
CA THR A 189 2.45 2.83 28.12
C THR A 189 1.20 3.21 27.35
N VAL A 190 0.51 2.24 26.77
CA VAL A 190 -0.83 2.41 26.22
C VAL A 190 -1.81 2.36 27.38
N GLU A 191 -2.23 3.53 27.88
CA GLU A 191 -3.16 3.61 29.01
C GLU A 191 -4.58 3.22 28.63
N GLU A 192 -5.05 3.75 27.51
CA GLU A 192 -6.41 3.54 27.03
C GLU A 192 -6.44 3.37 25.51
N VAL A 193 -7.37 2.54 25.03
CA VAL A 193 -7.67 2.36 23.62
C VAL A 193 -9.16 2.54 23.41
N PHE A 194 -9.54 3.33 22.43
CA PHE A 194 -10.92 3.60 22.06
C PHE A 194 -11.15 3.16 20.62
N ARG A 195 -12.20 2.37 20.36
CA ARG A 195 -12.58 1.97 19.02
C ARG A 195 -13.84 2.71 18.58
N PHE A 196 -13.74 3.32 17.42
CA PHE A 196 -14.83 3.94 16.68
C PHE A 196 -15.10 3.09 15.45
N ASP A 197 -16.05 2.17 15.55
CA ASP A 197 -16.31 1.17 14.50
C ASP A 197 -16.79 1.77 13.18
N PRO A 198 -17.67 2.80 13.13
CA PRO A 198 -18.09 3.42 11.88
C PRO A 198 -16.93 3.97 11.04
N GLU A 199 -15.92 4.52 11.69
CA GLU A 199 -14.73 5.11 11.07
C GLU A 199 -13.57 4.12 10.97
N ASP A 200 -13.74 2.87 11.46
CA ASP A 200 -12.67 1.86 11.57
C ASP A 200 -11.38 2.44 12.19
N THR A 201 -11.56 3.22 13.26
CA THR A 201 -10.49 3.99 13.88
C THR A 201 -10.24 3.52 15.31
N LEU A 202 -8.98 3.31 15.66
CA LEU A 202 -8.51 3.18 17.04
C LEU A 202 -7.82 4.47 17.46
N VAL A 203 -8.21 5.00 18.61
CA VAL A 203 -7.50 6.10 19.29
C VAL A 203 -6.79 5.55 20.50
N PHE A 204 -5.49 5.83 20.60
CA PHE A 204 -4.63 5.43 21.71
C PHE A 204 -4.34 6.63 22.60
N LYS A 205 -4.50 6.47 23.90
CA LYS A 205 -3.97 7.36 24.91
C LYS A 205 -2.65 6.77 25.42
N LEU A 206 -1.61 7.56 25.32
CA LEU A 206 -0.25 7.18 25.70
C LEU A 206 0.19 7.94 26.95
N LYS A 207 0.89 7.22 27.83
CA LYS A 207 1.74 7.79 28.86
C LYS A 207 3.19 7.59 28.45
N LEU A 208 3.94 8.68 28.29
CA LEU A 208 5.35 8.66 27.93
C LEU A 208 6.17 9.13 29.13
N GLU A 209 7.04 8.28 29.65
CA GLU A 209 7.81 8.52 30.88
C GLU A 209 9.29 8.51 30.56
N ASN A 210 9.95 9.63 30.80
CA ASN A 210 11.39 9.80 30.66
C ASN A 210 12.06 9.74 32.04
N ALA A 211 12.84 8.71 32.28
CA ALA A 211 13.63 8.56 33.52
C ALA A 211 15.07 9.09 33.37
N GLY A 212 15.43 9.58 32.19
CA GLY A 212 16.77 10.11 31.91
C GLY A 212 16.90 11.59 32.27
N ASP A 213 18.14 12.09 32.25
CA ASP A 213 18.47 13.47 32.59
C ASP A 213 18.43 14.41 31.38
N SER A 214 18.14 13.89 30.22
CA SER A 214 18.03 14.65 28.97
C SER A 214 16.61 14.53 28.41
N GLU A 215 16.14 15.58 27.75
CA GLU A 215 14.86 15.53 27.06
C GLU A 215 14.87 14.54 25.87
N VAL A 216 13.73 13.91 25.63
CA VAL A 216 13.51 13.06 24.46
C VAL A 216 12.64 13.82 23.47
N ILE A 217 13.19 14.09 22.28
CA ILE A 217 12.45 14.75 21.18
C ILE A 217 12.01 13.68 20.20
N TYR A 218 10.75 13.72 19.79
CA TYR A 218 10.17 12.77 18.85
C TYR A 218 9.21 13.46 17.88
N GLN A 219 8.80 12.77 16.82
CA GLN A 219 7.88 13.28 15.80
C GLN A 219 6.47 12.70 16.01
N PRO A 220 5.51 13.46 16.58
CA PRO A 220 4.15 12.96 16.82
C PRO A 220 3.46 12.42 15.55
N GLN A 221 3.67 13.09 14.42
CA GLN A 221 3.06 12.71 13.13
C GLN A 221 3.57 11.37 12.58
N ARG A 222 4.68 10.87 13.11
CA ARG A 222 5.30 9.59 12.74
C ARG A 222 5.11 8.49 13.78
N LEU A 223 4.29 8.74 14.80
CA LEU A 223 3.87 7.69 15.71
C LEU A 223 3.24 6.55 14.93
N ALA A 224 3.45 5.33 15.39
CA ALA A 224 2.83 4.16 14.80
C ALA A 224 2.54 3.09 15.86
N ALA A 225 1.58 2.24 15.58
CA ALA A 225 1.26 1.06 16.38
C ALA A 225 1.67 -0.20 15.62
N ARG A 226 2.46 -1.07 16.25
CA ARG A 226 2.67 -2.45 15.77
C ARG A 226 1.64 -3.34 16.42
N ILE A 227 0.84 -4.02 15.61
CA ILE A 227 -0.20 -4.96 16.02
C ILE A 227 0.04 -6.26 15.24
N GLY A 228 0.48 -7.31 15.94
CA GLY A 228 0.96 -8.53 15.31
C GLY A 228 2.17 -8.25 14.41
N GLN A 229 2.08 -8.62 13.14
CA GLN A 229 3.15 -8.40 12.14
C GLN A 229 3.01 -7.07 11.39
N ASN A 230 1.93 -6.33 11.58
CA ASN A 230 1.64 -5.12 10.83
C ASN A 230 1.99 -3.86 11.61
N VAL A 231 2.42 -2.83 10.88
CA VAL A 231 2.66 -1.49 11.41
C VAL A 231 1.62 -0.53 10.82
N TYR A 232 0.93 0.18 11.70
CA TYR A 232 -0.10 1.15 11.37
C TYR A 232 0.39 2.53 11.78
N HIS A 233 0.59 3.41 10.82
CA HIS A 233 1.02 4.78 11.07
C HIS A 233 -0.13 5.66 11.57
N ALA A 234 0.20 6.66 12.38
CA ALA A 234 -0.77 7.62 12.85
C ALA A 234 -1.45 8.35 11.68
N SER A 235 -2.77 8.34 11.67
CA SER A 235 -3.58 9.18 10.78
C SER A 235 -3.65 10.62 11.30
N ILE A 236 -3.62 10.79 12.62
CA ILE A 236 -3.53 12.05 13.33
C ILE A 236 -2.90 11.79 14.70
N ALA A 237 -2.19 12.79 15.24
CA ALA A 237 -1.62 12.74 16.59
C ALA A 237 -1.77 14.09 17.28
N ASP A 238 -2.02 14.03 18.60
CA ASP A 238 -2.01 15.17 19.51
C ASP A 238 -1.08 14.82 20.68
N ALA A 239 0.16 15.26 20.56
CA ALA A 239 1.21 15.04 21.52
C ALA A 239 2.25 16.16 21.40
N SER A 240 2.96 16.45 22.49
CA SER A 240 3.89 17.58 22.58
C SER A 240 5.12 17.47 21.66
N GLY A 241 5.51 16.23 21.28
CA GLY A 241 6.77 15.98 20.58
C GLY A 241 8.02 16.01 21.47
N ILE A 242 7.85 16.30 22.77
CA ILE A 242 8.94 16.40 23.76
C ILE A 242 8.52 15.67 25.04
N ILE A 243 9.44 14.89 25.60
CA ILE A 243 9.32 14.33 26.95
C ILE A 243 10.45 14.95 27.77
N PRO A 244 10.16 15.88 28.69
CA PRO A 244 11.19 16.52 29.51
C PRO A 244 11.95 15.51 30.39
N PRO A 245 13.15 15.85 30.87
CA PRO A 245 13.88 15.01 31.80
C PRO A 245 13.08 14.71 33.06
N GLN A 246 13.18 13.49 33.59
CA GLN A 246 12.52 13.05 34.82
C GLN A 246 11.00 13.34 34.85
N ALA A 247 10.36 13.35 33.68
CA ALA A 247 8.96 13.76 33.55
C ALA A 247 8.11 12.74 32.80
N THR A 248 6.80 12.95 32.93
CA THR A 248 5.76 12.19 32.22
C THR A 248 4.94 13.13 31.37
N THR A 249 4.67 12.75 30.13
CA THR A 249 3.74 13.45 29.24
C THR A 249 2.66 12.50 28.75
N THR A 250 1.50 13.06 28.40
CA THR A 250 0.40 12.33 27.78
C THR A 250 0.30 12.70 26.31
N GLY A 251 0.05 11.74 25.46
CA GLY A 251 -0.21 11.95 24.04
C GLY A 251 -1.36 11.09 23.55
N TYR A 252 -1.97 11.51 22.46
CA TYR A 252 -3.00 10.76 21.77
C TYR A 252 -2.63 10.60 20.30
N PHE A 253 -2.92 9.46 19.72
CA PHE A 253 -2.87 9.30 18.27
C PHE A 253 -3.94 8.31 17.80
N ALA A 254 -4.35 8.46 16.56
CA ALA A 254 -5.33 7.58 15.93
C ALA A 254 -4.72 6.83 14.74
N ILE A 255 -5.14 5.59 14.55
CA ILE A 255 -4.90 4.82 13.33
C ILE A 255 -6.25 4.48 12.70
N THR A 256 -6.35 4.56 11.37
CA THR A 256 -7.60 4.36 10.64
C THR A 256 -7.39 3.43 9.47
N GLY A 257 -8.19 2.37 9.39
CA GLY A 257 -8.15 1.43 8.30
C GLY A 257 -6.80 0.74 8.11
N THR A 258 -6.59 0.16 6.95
CA THR A 258 -5.31 -0.42 6.53
C THR A 258 -4.47 0.61 5.77
N PRO A 259 -3.14 0.46 5.70
CA PRO A 259 -2.28 1.30 4.87
C PRO A 259 -2.67 1.36 3.39
N HIS A 260 -3.42 0.36 2.92
CA HIS A 260 -3.87 0.24 1.53
C HIS A 260 -5.34 0.70 1.32
N GLY A 261 -5.95 1.34 2.32
CA GLY A 261 -7.27 1.97 2.20
C GLY A 261 -8.47 1.04 2.44
N GLY A 262 -8.27 -0.12 3.04
CA GLY A 262 -9.37 -1.02 3.48
C GLY A 262 -9.71 -0.87 4.96
N ARG A 263 -10.74 -1.59 5.42
CA ARG A 263 -11.00 -1.74 6.86
C ARG A 263 -9.95 -2.64 7.49
N ALA A 264 -9.38 -2.20 8.60
CA ALA A 264 -8.45 -2.99 9.40
C ALA A 264 -9.18 -3.88 10.41
N ASN A 265 -10.37 -3.47 10.87
CA ASN A 265 -11.19 -4.16 11.87
C ASN A 265 -10.38 -4.57 13.12
N LEU A 266 -9.50 -3.69 13.58
CA LEU A 266 -8.65 -3.95 14.74
C LEU A 266 -9.47 -3.96 16.03
N SER A 267 -9.22 -4.94 16.89
CA SER A 267 -9.86 -5.04 18.19
C SER A 267 -9.09 -4.25 19.26
N ILE A 268 -9.81 -3.67 20.22
CA ILE A 268 -9.23 -3.07 21.43
C ILE A 268 -8.48 -4.08 22.32
N LYS A 269 -8.65 -5.39 22.06
CA LYS A 269 -7.99 -6.50 22.78
C LYS A 269 -6.63 -6.87 22.16
N ASN A 270 -6.27 -6.30 21.03
CA ASN A 270 -4.99 -6.56 20.40
C ASN A 270 -3.86 -6.01 21.27
N ARG A 271 -2.77 -6.78 21.41
CA ARG A 271 -1.52 -6.26 21.99
C ARG A 271 -0.88 -5.25 21.06
N VAL A 272 -0.41 -4.15 21.64
CA VAL A 272 0.13 -3.03 20.87
C VAL A 272 1.53 -2.70 21.36
N SER A 273 2.47 -2.58 20.42
CA SER A 273 3.76 -1.91 20.66
C SER A 273 3.76 -0.57 19.94
N VAL A 274 4.04 0.50 20.68
CA VAL A 274 4.07 1.86 20.11
C VAL A 274 5.45 2.15 19.54
N ILE A 275 5.50 2.63 18.31
CA ILE A 275 6.72 3.09 17.65
C ILE A 275 6.79 4.60 17.76
N VAL A 276 7.84 5.10 18.43
CA VAL A 276 8.11 6.53 18.65
C VAL A 276 9.40 6.91 17.94
N PRO A 277 9.34 7.53 16.76
CA PRO A 277 10.52 7.98 16.03
C PRO A 277 11.17 9.17 16.72
N ARG A 278 12.40 8.99 17.20
CA ARG A 278 13.20 10.05 17.83
C ARG A 278 13.80 10.99 16.77
N VAL A 279 14.01 12.22 17.16
CA VAL A 279 14.85 13.18 16.45
C VAL A 279 16.21 13.14 17.12
N GLU A 280 17.23 12.64 16.42
CA GLU A 280 18.62 12.78 16.89
C GLU A 280 19.02 14.23 16.71
N ARG A 281 19.53 14.86 17.77
CA ARG A 281 20.22 16.15 17.62
C ARG A 281 21.57 15.84 16.98
N ASP A 282 21.79 16.32 15.78
CA ASP A 282 23.15 16.44 15.24
C ASP A 282 23.96 17.29 16.24
N THR A 283 24.88 16.64 16.90
CA THR A 283 25.88 17.33 17.71
C THR A 283 26.78 18.06 16.71
N GLN A 284 26.45 19.30 16.35
CA GLN A 284 27.38 20.17 15.64
C GLN A 284 28.65 20.23 16.49
N LEU A 285 29.70 19.63 15.94
CA LEU A 285 31.06 19.84 16.43
C LEU A 285 31.34 21.35 16.34
N VAL A 286 31.25 22.04 17.46
CA VAL A 286 31.79 23.40 17.60
C VAL A 286 33.29 23.23 17.51
N LEU A 287 33.86 23.46 16.32
CA LEU A 287 35.26 23.71 16.15
C LEU A 287 35.55 25.03 16.86
N THR A 288 36.07 24.97 18.09
CA THR A 288 36.73 26.10 18.73
C THR A 288 38.04 26.31 18.00
N GLU A 289 38.17 27.49 17.33
CA GLU A 289 39.41 28.01 16.83
C GLU A 289 40.35 28.37 17.98
#